data_7e2915fa3af2ef89bbcc681d1448bc39
#
_entry.id   7e2915fa3af2ef89bbcc681d1448bc39
#
_cell.length_a   1.000
_cell.length_b   1.000
_cell.length_c   1.000
_cell.angle_alpha   90.00
_cell.angle_beta   90.00
_cell.angle_gamma   90.00
#
_symmetry.space_group_name_H-M   'P 1'
#
loop_
_entity.id
_entity.type
_entity.pdbx_description
1 polymer ?
#
loop_
_entity_poly.entity_id
_entity_poly.type
_entity_poly.pdbx_seq_one_letter_code
_entity_poly.pdbx_strand_id
1 'polypeptide(L)'
;MLLTSYDPFTREFDRLAQRVLGTTNGGAQSRRSVIPMDSIRRKDEVELRFDLPGIDPESIEVTVDKGVLTVSASRTEEYAEDERPYRRERVMGSFARRVYLSDAVDSEKIDAAYAGGVLTVRLPLLEKAQPRKVEIHTDGQKEIAA
;
A
#
# COMPACT_ATOMS: atom_id res chain seq x y z
N MET A 1 -20.33 -20.25 1.65
CA MET A 1 -20.91 -19.11 2.36
C MET A 1 -19.77 -18.17 2.73
N LEU A 2 -19.53 -17.17 1.89
CA LEU A 2 -18.43 -16.21 2.09
C LEU A 2 -18.95 -15.11 3.04
N LEU A 3 -18.49 -15.15 4.27
CA LEU A 3 -18.66 -14.02 5.19
C LEU A 3 -17.75 -12.89 4.71
N THR A 4 -18.34 -11.96 3.98
CA THR A 4 -17.69 -10.70 3.63
C THR A 4 -17.53 -9.91 4.92
N SER A 5 -16.35 -9.96 5.50
CA SER A 5 -15.99 -9.11 6.63
C SER A 5 -16.12 -7.66 6.18
N TYR A 6 -17.06 -6.97 6.79
CA TYR A 6 -17.38 -5.57 6.52
C TYR A 6 -16.30 -4.70 7.17
N ASP A 7 -15.24 -4.42 6.44
CA ASP A 7 -14.17 -3.52 6.89
C ASP A 7 -14.41 -2.13 6.27
N PRO A 8 -14.78 -1.11 7.07
CA PRO A 8 -15.01 0.25 6.58
C PRO A 8 -13.75 0.87 5.97
N PHE A 9 -12.57 0.39 6.35
CA PHE A 9 -11.28 0.88 5.84
C PHE A 9 -11.08 0.53 4.36
N THR A 10 -11.47 -0.69 3.93
CA THR A 10 -11.37 -1.10 2.52
C THR A 10 -12.26 -0.28 1.61
N ARG A 11 -13.44 0.14 2.06
CA ARG A 11 -14.34 0.99 1.26
C ARG A 11 -13.83 2.41 1.06
N GLU A 12 -13.24 2.96 2.09
CA GLU A 12 -12.67 4.31 2.02
C GLU A 12 -11.41 4.33 1.15
N PHE A 13 -10.62 3.27 1.26
CA PHE A 13 -9.45 3.05 0.43
C PHE A 13 -9.82 2.81 -1.05
N ASP A 14 -10.84 2.00 -1.33
CA ASP A 14 -11.35 1.77 -2.69
C ASP A 14 -11.95 3.04 -3.31
N ARG A 15 -12.65 3.86 -2.52
CA ARG A 15 -13.16 5.15 -2.98
C ARG A 15 -12.05 6.14 -3.28
N LEU A 16 -11.00 6.17 -2.48
CA LEU A 16 -9.84 7.00 -2.71
C LEU A 16 -9.05 6.53 -3.94
N ALA A 17 -8.83 5.22 -4.06
CA ALA A 17 -8.19 4.61 -5.20
C ALA A 17 -8.98 4.88 -6.49
N GLN A 18 -10.30 4.81 -6.47
CA GLN A 18 -11.15 5.14 -7.62
C GLN A 18 -11.13 6.64 -7.95
N ARG A 19 -11.03 7.54 -6.97
CA ARG A 19 -10.88 8.97 -7.25
C ARG A 19 -9.53 9.32 -7.89
N VAL A 20 -8.47 8.65 -7.49
CA VAL A 20 -7.13 8.86 -8.07
C VAL A 20 -7.01 8.19 -9.43
N LEU A 21 -7.65 7.03 -9.62
CA LEU A 21 -7.61 6.25 -10.87
C LEU A 21 -8.75 6.61 -11.85
N GLY A 22 -9.85 7.21 -11.36
CA GLY A 22 -11.08 7.41 -12.12
C GLY A 22 -11.23 8.74 -12.86
N THR A 23 -10.31 9.69 -12.70
CA THR A 23 -10.47 11.03 -13.26
C THR A 23 -9.49 11.34 -14.41
N THR A 24 -8.86 10.35 -15.01
CA THR A 24 -8.08 10.60 -16.22
C THR A 24 -8.72 9.91 -17.43
N ASN A 25 -9.54 10.67 -18.11
CA ASN A 25 -9.86 10.48 -19.53
C ASN A 25 -8.58 10.73 -20.37
N GLY A 26 -7.53 10.02 -20.06
CA GLY A 26 -6.23 10.09 -20.70
C GLY A 26 -5.82 8.70 -21.17
N GLY A 27 -5.56 8.58 -22.45
CA GLY A 27 -5.38 7.34 -23.19
C GLY A 27 -4.47 6.27 -22.56
N ALA A 28 -4.48 5.12 -23.16
CA ALA A 28 -3.82 3.85 -22.76
C ALA A 28 -2.35 3.96 -22.26
N GLN A 29 -1.70 5.10 -22.45
CA GLN A 29 -0.34 5.39 -22.02
C GLN A 29 -0.22 5.68 -20.53
N SER A 30 -1.25 6.27 -19.90
CA SER A 30 -1.22 6.61 -18.46
C SER A 30 -1.32 5.39 -17.54
N ARG A 31 -1.92 4.29 -18.01
CA ARG A 31 -2.02 3.04 -17.23
C ARG A 31 -0.72 2.25 -17.16
N ARG A 32 0.23 2.50 -18.06
CA ARG A 32 1.51 1.78 -18.11
C ARG A 32 2.55 2.28 -17.12
N SER A 33 2.34 3.46 -16.55
CA SER A 33 3.28 4.07 -15.59
C SER A 33 2.90 3.84 -14.14
N VAL A 34 1.79 3.16 -13.86
CA VAL A 34 1.33 2.91 -12.50
C VAL A 34 1.98 1.64 -11.96
N ILE A 35 2.61 1.77 -10.81
CA ILE A 35 3.17 0.63 -10.07
C ILE A 35 1.99 -0.20 -9.51
N PRO A 36 1.83 -1.48 -9.88
CA PRO A 36 0.83 -2.35 -9.29
C PRO A 36 1.05 -2.50 -7.79
N MET A 37 -0.02 -2.50 -7.02
CA MET A 37 0.05 -2.57 -5.57
C MET A 37 -1.08 -3.41 -4.99
N ASP A 38 -0.72 -4.26 -4.04
CA ASP A 38 -1.65 -4.90 -3.12
C ASP A 38 -1.60 -4.24 -1.75
N SER A 39 -2.73 -4.17 -1.08
CA SER A 39 -2.84 -3.72 0.30
C SER A 39 -3.47 -4.80 1.16
N ILE A 40 -2.79 -5.19 2.23
CA ILE A 40 -3.19 -6.28 3.10
C ILE A 40 -3.33 -5.74 4.51
N ARG A 41 -4.55 -5.77 5.05
CA ARG A 41 -4.82 -5.41 6.44
C ARG A 41 -4.53 -6.60 7.35
N ARG A 42 -3.65 -6.38 8.33
CA ARG A 42 -3.40 -7.30 9.44
C ARG A 42 -3.99 -6.74 10.74
N LYS A 43 -3.83 -7.44 11.83
CA LYS A 43 -4.39 -7.03 13.13
C LYS A 43 -3.90 -5.65 13.57
N ASP A 44 -2.60 -5.41 13.48
CA ASP A 44 -1.88 -4.26 14.02
C ASP A 44 -1.10 -3.45 12.97
N GLU A 45 -1.15 -3.88 11.72
CA GLU A 45 -0.46 -3.20 10.61
C GLU A 45 -1.24 -3.29 9.28
N VAL A 46 -0.87 -2.44 8.35
CA VAL A 46 -1.21 -2.58 6.93
C VAL A 46 0.08 -2.85 6.17
N GLU A 47 0.08 -3.87 5.33
CA GLU A 47 1.20 -4.21 4.45
C GLU A 47 0.86 -3.81 3.02
N LEU A 48 1.70 -3.02 2.39
CA LEU A 48 1.62 -2.67 0.98
C LEU A 48 2.70 -3.42 0.21
N ARG A 49 2.33 -4.03 -0.91
CA ARG A 49 3.27 -4.71 -1.82
C ARG A 49 3.21 -4.06 -3.18
N PHE A 50 4.35 -3.63 -3.68
CA PHE A 50 4.50 -2.97 -4.97
C PHE A 50 5.34 -3.82 -5.91
N ASP A 51 4.84 -4.07 -7.12
CA ASP A 51 5.59 -4.78 -8.15
C ASP A 51 6.57 -3.83 -8.83
N LEU A 52 7.85 -4.06 -8.57
CA LEU A 52 8.96 -3.30 -9.12
C LEU A 52 10.04 -4.23 -9.71
N PRO A 53 9.69 -5.09 -10.67
CA PRO A 53 10.65 -6.03 -11.25
C PRO A 53 11.68 -5.32 -12.12
N GLY A 54 12.93 -5.73 -12.02
CA GLY A 54 14.02 -5.18 -12.82
C GLY A 54 14.38 -3.73 -12.54
N ILE A 55 13.97 -3.23 -11.37
CA ILE A 55 14.31 -1.90 -10.88
C ILE A 55 15.71 -1.94 -10.26
N ASP A 56 16.47 -0.87 -10.45
CA ASP A 56 17.68 -0.62 -9.67
C ASP A 56 17.26 -0.33 -8.20
N PRO A 57 17.68 -1.17 -7.23
CA PRO A 57 17.31 -0.97 -5.83
C PRO A 57 17.73 0.41 -5.28
N GLU A 58 18.83 0.99 -5.75
CA GLU A 58 19.31 2.30 -5.33
C GLU A 58 18.40 3.44 -5.84
N SER A 59 17.59 3.19 -6.88
CA SER A 59 16.63 4.15 -7.40
C SER A 59 15.31 4.18 -6.63
N ILE A 60 15.06 3.21 -5.74
CA ILE A 60 13.83 3.13 -4.99
C ILE A 60 13.84 4.17 -3.86
N GLU A 61 12.87 5.04 -3.88
CA GLU A 61 12.65 6.03 -2.84
C GLU A 61 11.24 5.87 -2.25
N VAL A 62 11.15 5.86 -0.94
CA VAL A 62 9.89 5.83 -0.20
C VAL A 62 9.86 7.02 0.73
N THR A 63 8.92 7.91 0.53
CA THR A 63 8.76 9.12 1.36
C THR A 63 7.36 9.21 1.93
N VAL A 64 7.23 9.83 3.11
CA VAL A 64 5.95 10.17 3.72
C VAL A 64 5.94 11.66 4.02
N ASP A 65 5.00 12.37 3.44
CA ASP A 65 4.77 13.79 3.70
C ASP A 65 3.28 14.06 3.85
N LYS A 66 2.90 14.68 4.96
CA LYS A 66 1.51 15.09 5.25
C LYS A 66 0.48 13.99 5.00
N GLY A 67 0.77 12.78 5.47
CA GLY A 67 -0.13 11.64 5.32
C GLY A 67 -0.16 11.02 3.92
N VAL A 68 0.80 11.35 3.06
CA VAL A 68 0.95 10.76 1.73
C VAL A 68 2.24 9.96 1.66
N LEU A 69 2.13 8.67 1.45
CA LEU A 69 3.23 7.80 1.09
C LEU A 69 3.48 7.90 -0.41
N THR A 70 4.69 8.21 -0.81
CA THR A 70 5.12 8.23 -2.21
C THR A 70 6.20 7.17 -2.40
N VAL A 71 5.97 6.27 -3.33
CA VAL A 71 6.97 5.32 -3.82
C VAL A 71 7.38 5.76 -5.21
N SER A 72 8.67 5.94 -5.42
CA SER A 72 9.25 6.21 -6.73
C SER A 72 10.41 5.28 -7.02
N ALA A 73 10.62 4.96 -8.29
CA ALA A 73 11.70 4.12 -8.76
C ALA A 73 11.97 4.36 -10.24
N SER A 74 13.11 3.93 -10.73
CA SER A 74 13.44 4.01 -12.14
C SER A 74 13.95 2.66 -12.67
N ARG A 75 13.63 2.42 -13.93
CA ARG A 75 14.12 1.26 -14.69
C ARG A 75 14.77 1.77 -15.96
N THR A 76 16.04 1.44 -16.11
CA THR A 76 16.82 1.76 -17.29
C THR A 76 17.48 0.49 -17.82
N GLU A 77 17.70 0.44 -19.10
CA GLU A 77 18.42 -0.65 -19.75
C GLU A 77 19.38 -0.04 -20.77
N GLU A 78 20.64 -0.36 -20.62
CA GLU A 78 21.70 0.06 -21.52
C GLU A 78 22.07 -1.11 -22.43
N TYR A 79 22.35 -0.82 -23.69
CA TYR A 79 22.76 -1.80 -24.68
C TYR A 79 24.20 -1.52 -25.09
N ALA A 80 24.99 -2.57 -25.28
CA ALA A 80 26.33 -2.45 -25.84
C ALA A 80 26.30 -1.93 -27.28
N GLU A 81 27.45 -1.46 -27.80
CA GLU A 81 27.49 -0.87 -29.13
C GLU A 81 27.09 -1.81 -30.27
N ASP A 82 27.26 -3.12 -30.06
CA ASP A 82 26.92 -4.17 -31.00
C ASP A 82 25.52 -4.78 -30.75
N GLU A 83 24.85 -4.34 -29.68
CA GLU A 83 23.50 -4.80 -29.35
C GLU A 83 22.44 -3.88 -29.95
N ARG A 84 21.41 -4.49 -30.54
CA ARG A 84 20.23 -3.79 -31.06
C ARG A 84 18.95 -4.49 -30.62
N PRO A 85 18.10 -3.83 -29.83
CA PRO A 85 16.85 -4.44 -29.42
C PRO A 85 15.89 -4.56 -30.61
N TYR A 86 15.41 -5.74 -30.88
CA TYR A 86 14.39 -6.00 -31.90
C TYR A 86 12.99 -5.65 -31.42
N ARG A 87 12.74 -5.78 -30.10
CA ARG A 87 11.44 -5.52 -29.48
C ARG A 87 11.65 -4.98 -28.06
N ARG A 88 10.86 -3.97 -27.72
CA ARG A 88 10.89 -3.35 -26.41
C ARG A 88 9.44 -3.17 -25.94
N GLU A 89 8.96 -4.08 -25.12
CA GLU A 89 7.62 -4.09 -24.54
C GLU A 89 7.62 -3.75 -23.06
N ARG A 90 8.76 -3.91 -22.40
CA ARG A 90 8.92 -3.54 -21.00
C ARG A 90 8.99 -2.02 -20.89
N VAL A 91 8.17 -1.46 -20.01
CA VAL A 91 8.16 0.00 -19.78
C VAL A 91 9.41 0.40 -19.01
N MET A 92 10.15 1.37 -19.54
CA MET A 92 11.34 1.95 -18.94
C MET A 92 11.07 3.39 -18.49
N GLY A 93 11.96 3.94 -17.69
CA GLY A 93 11.89 5.30 -17.20
C GLY A 93 11.52 5.36 -15.73
N SER A 94 10.89 6.46 -15.33
CA SER A 94 10.54 6.72 -13.93
C SER A 94 9.11 6.31 -13.64
N PHE A 95 8.92 5.71 -12.48
CA PHE A 95 7.63 5.27 -11.96
C PHE A 95 7.39 5.95 -10.64
N ALA A 96 6.15 6.31 -10.36
CA ALA A 96 5.77 6.82 -9.06
C ALA A 96 4.34 6.38 -8.70
N ARG A 97 4.13 6.13 -7.41
CA ARG A 97 2.80 5.89 -6.86
C ARG A 97 2.63 6.60 -5.54
N ARG A 98 1.47 7.24 -5.36
CA ARG A 98 1.08 7.89 -4.13
C ARG A 98 -0.04 7.10 -3.45
N VAL A 99 0.07 6.97 -2.14
CA VAL A 99 -0.92 6.30 -1.29
C VAL A 99 -1.25 7.22 -0.13
N TYR A 100 -2.53 7.54 0.03
CA TYR A 100 -2.98 8.33 1.16
C TYR A 100 -3.09 7.45 2.40
N LEU A 101 -2.41 7.85 3.46
CA LEU A 101 -2.40 7.13 4.72
C LEU A 101 -3.53 7.64 5.63
N SER A 102 -4.16 6.71 6.34
CA SER A 102 -5.09 7.04 7.41
C SER A 102 -4.34 7.60 8.62
N ASP A 103 -5.00 8.45 9.40
CA ASP A 103 -4.49 8.94 10.70
C ASP A 103 -4.25 7.82 11.72
N ALA A 104 -4.76 6.62 11.45
CA ALA A 104 -4.51 5.43 12.24
C ALA A 104 -3.10 4.84 12.06
N VAL A 105 -2.36 5.25 11.03
CA VAL A 105 -1.01 4.76 10.74
C VAL A 105 0.01 5.52 11.59
N ASP A 106 0.91 4.77 12.23
CA ASP A 106 2.09 5.32 12.88
C ASP A 106 3.18 5.58 11.83
N SER A 107 3.20 6.81 11.31
CA SER A 107 4.12 7.19 10.24
C SER A 107 5.59 7.20 10.64
N GLU A 108 5.89 7.23 11.94
CA GLU A 108 7.27 7.20 12.44
C GLU A 108 7.88 5.80 12.46
N LYS A 109 7.03 4.77 12.37
CA LYS A 109 7.46 3.36 12.44
C LYS A 109 7.29 2.60 11.12
N ILE A 110 7.18 3.32 10.03
CA ILE A 110 7.08 2.70 8.70
C ILE A 110 8.40 2.02 8.36
N ASP A 111 8.32 0.79 7.88
CA ASP A 111 9.44 -0.01 7.41
C ASP A 111 9.23 -0.45 5.97
N ALA A 112 10.31 -0.51 5.21
CA ALA A 112 10.27 -0.92 3.80
C ALA A 112 11.41 -1.87 3.47
N ALA A 113 11.11 -2.93 2.72
CA ALA A 113 12.06 -3.92 2.27
C ALA A 113 11.82 -4.28 0.79
N TYR A 114 12.89 -4.41 0.02
CA TYR A 114 12.83 -4.82 -1.38
C TYR A 114 13.51 -6.16 -1.58
N ALA A 115 12.77 -7.11 -2.13
CA ALA A 115 13.28 -8.44 -2.43
C ALA A 115 12.50 -9.08 -3.59
N GLY A 116 13.19 -9.77 -4.48
CA GLY A 116 12.56 -10.53 -5.56
C GLY A 116 11.68 -9.70 -6.50
N GLY A 117 11.98 -8.42 -6.68
CA GLY A 117 11.18 -7.52 -7.53
C GLY A 117 9.94 -6.95 -6.84
N VAL A 118 9.77 -7.16 -5.55
CA VAL A 118 8.64 -6.66 -4.77
C VAL A 118 9.15 -5.75 -3.64
N LEU A 119 8.64 -4.52 -3.61
CA LEU A 119 8.81 -3.62 -2.48
C LEU A 119 7.66 -3.84 -1.50
N THR A 120 7.98 -4.25 -0.30
CA THR A 120 7.02 -4.43 0.80
C THR A 120 7.17 -3.28 1.78
N VAL A 121 6.10 -2.52 2.00
CA VAL A 121 6.05 -1.43 2.97
C VAL A 121 5.08 -1.82 4.08
N ARG A 122 5.56 -1.81 5.33
CA ARG A 122 4.76 -2.09 6.53
C ARG A 122 4.38 -0.79 7.21
N LEU A 123 3.12 -0.64 7.46
CA LEU A 123 2.50 0.53 8.07
C LEU A 123 1.88 0.12 9.41
N PRO A 124 2.62 0.21 10.52
CA PRO A 124 2.08 -0.09 11.84
C PRO A 124 0.91 0.84 12.18
N LEU A 125 -0.05 0.34 12.92
CA LEU A 125 -1.18 1.14 13.39
C LEU A 125 -0.93 1.63 14.81
N LEU A 126 -1.39 2.83 15.09
CA LEU A 126 -1.39 3.37 16.44
C LEU A 126 -2.20 2.45 17.37
N GLU A 127 -1.75 2.26 18.59
CA GLU A 127 -2.43 1.39 19.58
C GLU A 127 -3.91 1.76 19.78
N LYS A 128 -4.22 3.05 19.79
CA LYS A 128 -5.61 3.55 19.87
C LYS A 128 -6.48 3.20 18.68
N ALA A 129 -5.89 2.84 17.55
CA ALA A 129 -6.58 2.46 16.32
C ALA A 129 -6.69 0.95 16.14
N GLN A 130 -6.07 0.17 17.03
CA GLN A 130 -6.16 -1.29 17.03
C GLN A 130 -7.46 -1.75 17.69
N PRO A 131 -8.09 -2.83 17.22
CA PRO A 131 -9.24 -3.42 17.88
C PRO A 131 -8.87 -3.86 19.29
N ARG A 132 -9.62 -3.41 20.26
CA ARG A 132 -9.46 -3.84 21.65
C ARG A 132 -10.71 -4.56 22.13
N LYS A 133 -10.52 -5.57 22.96
CA LYS A 133 -11.61 -6.24 23.66
C LYS A 133 -12.07 -5.36 24.82
N VAL A 134 -13.36 -5.11 24.86
CA VAL A 134 -13.99 -4.41 26.00
C VAL A 134 -14.44 -5.46 27.00
N GLU A 135 -14.03 -5.30 28.25
CA GLU A 135 -14.55 -6.12 29.34
C GLU A 135 -15.96 -5.66 29.70
N ILE A 136 -16.86 -6.61 29.77
CA ILE A 136 -18.24 -6.37 30.19
C ILE A 136 -18.31 -6.69 31.70
N HIS A 137 -18.57 -5.68 32.48
CA HIS A 137 -18.89 -5.86 33.88
C HIS A 137 -20.38 -6.18 34.01
N THR A 138 -20.69 -7.39 34.44
CA THR A 138 -22.05 -7.73 34.87
C THR A 138 -22.18 -7.29 36.34
N ASP A 139 -23.04 -6.33 36.61
CA ASP A 139 -23.42 -6.04 37.98
C ASP A 139 -24.00 -7.33 38.57
N GLY A 140 -23.29 -7.85 39.57
CA GLY A 140 -23.74 -9.06 40.25
C GLY A 140 -25.16 -8.83 40.75
N GLN A 141 -26.10 -9.65 40.27
CA GLN A 141 -27.35 -9.81 40.96
C GLN A 141 -27.02 -10.07 42.44
N LYS A 142 -27.33 -9.11 43.30
CA LYS A 142 -27.38 -9.37 44.70
C LYS A 142 -28.39 -10.51 44.85
N GLU A 143 -27.91 -11.68 45.18
CA GLU A 143 -28.76 -12.73 45.71
C GLU A 143 -29.52 -12.14 46.89
N ILE A 144 -30.79 -11.90 46.70
CA ILE A 144 -31.67 -11.59 47.81
C ILE A 144 -31.86 -12.93 48.48
N ALA A 145 -31.04 -13.18 49.50
CA ALA A 145 -31.27 -14.27 50.41
C ALA A 145 -32.62 -13.98 51.11
N ALA A 146 -33.57 -14.86 50.86
CA ALA A 146 -34.83 -14.86 51.61
C ALA A 146 -34.61 -15.36 53.02
#